data_a6166319cd390b005ee658d272398bf6
#
_entry.id   a6166319cd390b005ee658d272398bf6
#
_cell.length_a   1.000
_cell.length_b   1.000
_cell.length_c   1.000
_cell.angle_alpha   90.00
_cell.angle_beta   90.00
_cell.angle_gamma   90.00
#
_symmetry.space_group_name_H-M   'P 1'
#
loop_
_entity.id
_entity.type
_entity.pdbx_description
1 polymer ?
#
loop_
_entity_poly.entity_id
_entity_poly.type
_entity_poly.pdbx_seq_one_letter_code
_entity_poly.pdbx_strand_id
1 'polypeptide(L)'
;MIDEDISKIAETLSKEEFKLNNDERIINALERIATSLEIIAHNKIHNTKLKNNANPISSNNVFNSINNDSQYIENFLMKKGVTIKFVPEINSEINDVLYSLASFMGNNYSKISSVYKAIKSRLSSGESVKIDMKNFTQEEISYSCQFCHNLYELTFLDYYKYLKSPKYQIILAPNRIPLVINFLTGHWLESYVVYEIKKLINYFNIKKEVSFLLNPQICLPNGDDFELDILFSVDDNIYWIESKTSDYHHYVEKYSKVAKILNSENLHPYLLLTEVPQQTCNKLTNLFGMKVLNIENFSEFLFRELEQYKTHIIPEEAYNVENNENE
;
A
#
# COMPACT_ATOMS: atom_id res chain seq x y z
N MET A 1 -14.73 -19.02 -42.02
CA MET A 1 -15.97 -18.17 -41.97
C MET A 1 -16.31 -17.73 -40.54
N ILE A 2 -16.55 -18.65 -39.59
CA ILE A 2 -16.92 -18.26 -38.21
C ILE A 2 -15.73 -17.60 -37.46
N ASP A 3 -14.51 -18.06 -37.68
CA ASP A 3 -13.31 -17.47 -37.03
C ASP A 3 -12.91 -16.08 -37.58
N GLU A 4 -13.23 -15.81 -38.87
CA GLU A 4 -13.01 -14.49 -39.47
C GLU A 4 -14.05 -13.46 -38.98
N ASP A 5 -15.27 -13.90 -38.75
CA ASP A 5 -16.33 -13.03 -38.23
C ASP A 5 -16.07 -12.67 -36.73
N ILE A 6 -15.59 -13.61 -35.93
CA ILE A 6 -15.19 -13.37 -34.55
C ILE A 6 -13.99 -12.41 -34.45
N SER A 7 -13.02 -12.56 -35.35
CA SER A 7 -11.86 -11.66 -35.43
C SER A 7 -12.26 -10.23 -35.81
N LYS A 8 -13.21 -10.06 -36.77
CA LYS A 8 -13.73 -8.75 -37.15
C LYS A 8 -14.57 -8.08 -36.06
N ILE A 9 -15.38 -8.86 -35.34
CA ILE A 9 -16.16 -8.36 -34.20
C ILE A 9 -15.19 -7.90 -33.08
N ALA A 10 -14.17 -8.67 -32.75
CA ALA A 10 -13.16 -8.29 -31.75
C ALA A 10 -12.39 -7.03 -32.17
N GLU A 11 -12.05 -6.88 -33.46
CA GLU A 11 -11.38 -5.69 -34.00
C GLU A 11 -12.30 -4.46 -34.03
N THR A 12 -13.59 -4.64 -34.27
CA THR A 12 -14.59 -3.57 -34.26
C THR A 12 -14.88 -3.11 -32.84
N LEU A 13 -15.04 -4.03 -31.88
CA LEU A 13 -15.22 -3.71 -30.46
C LEU A 13 -13.99 -3.01 -29.88
N SER A 14 -12.77 -3.43 -30.25
CA SER A 14 -11.55 -2.75 -29.80
C SER A 14 -11.42 -1.32 -30.36
N LYS A 15 -11.94 -1.06 -31.59
CA LYS A 15 -11.96 0.28 -32.20
C LYS A 15 -13.04 1.19 -31.61
N GLU A 16 -14.16 0.64 -31.18
CA GLU A 16 -15.24 1.43 -30.51
C GLU A 16 -14.85 1.78 -29.07
N GLU A 17 -14.22 0.86 -28.31
CA GLU A 17 -13.68 1.17 -26.97
C GLU A 17 -12.57 2.24 -27.02
N PHE A 18 -11.81 2.34 -28.12
CA PHE A 18 -10.79 3.37 -28.30
C PHE A 18 -11.36 4.78 -28.56
N LYS A 19 -12.65 4.91 -28.85
CA LYS A 19 -13.34 6.20 -29.12
C LYS A 19 -14.00 6.81 -27.89
N LEU A 20 -14.10 6.09 -26.78
CA LEU A 20 -14.62 6.66 -25.53
C LEU A 20 -13.67 7.74 -25.03
N ASN A 21 -14.24 8.90 -24.68
CA ASN A 21 -13.53 9.99 -24.06
C ASN A 21 -12.84 9.49 -22.75
N ASN A 22 -11.67 10.00 -22.43
CA ASN A 22 -10.92 9.57 -21.23
C ASN A 22 -11.79 9.61 -19.96
N ASP A 23 -12.70 10.58 -19.86
CA ASP A 23 -13.60 10.73 -18.71
C ASP A 23 -14.62 9.57 -18.61
N GLU A 24 -15.18 9.11 -19.74
CA GLU A 24 -16.10 7.96 -19.77
C GLU A 24 -15.37 6.64 -19.44
N ARG A 25 -14.12 6.49 -19.84
CA ARG A 25 -13.30 5.31 -19.47
C ARG A 25 -12.99 5.29 -17.98
N ILE A 26 -12.72 6.45 -17.38
CA ILE A 26 -12.53 6.60 -15.95
C ILE A 26 -13.80 6.29 -15.18
N ILE A 27 -14.95 6.82 -15.61
CA ILE A 27 -16.27 6.57 -15.00
C ILE A 27 -16.60 5.08 -15.06
N ASN A 28 -16.48 4.43 -16.22
CA ASN A 28 -16.74 3.01 -16.38
C ASN A 28 -15.78 2.14 -15.52
N ALA A 29 -14.51 2.56 -15.38
CA ALA A 29 -13.56 1.88 -14.50
C ALA A 29 -13.95 2.04 -13.02
N LEU A 30 -14.38 3.22 -12.61
CA LEU A 30 -14.84 3.48 -11.24
C LEU A 30 -16.13 2.73 -10.90
N GLU A 31 -17.09 2.64 -11.83
CA GLU A 31 -18.32 1.85 -11.65
C GLU A 31 -18.01 0.35 -11.51
N ARG A 32 -17.09 -0.19 -12.31
CA ARG A 32 -16.66 -1.59 -12.20
C ARG A 32 -15.88 -1.85 -10.90
N ILE A 33 -15.08 -0.89 -10.44
CA ILE A 33 -14.43 -0.93 -9.13
C ILE A 33 -15.49 -0.95 -8.03
N ALA A 34 -16.51 -0.08 -8.09
CA ALA A 34 -17.60 -0.04 -7.12
C ALA A 34 -18.36 -1.39 -7.07
N THR A 35 -18.71 -1.95 -8.23
CA THR A 35 -19.37 -3.26 -8.33
C THR A 35 -18.50 -4.39 -7.77
N SER A 36 -17.19 -4.36 -8.05
CA SER A 36 -16.24 -5.37 -7.53
C SER A 36 -16.09 -5.26 -6.01
N LEU A 37 -16.21 -4.06 -5.45
CA LEU A 37 -16.22 -3.81 -4.00
C LEU A 37 -17.44 -4.42 -3.32
N GLU A 38 -18.62 -4.29 -3.92
CA GLU A 38 -19.85 -4.91 -3.42
C GLU A 38 -19.73 -6.43 -3.39
N ILE A 39 -19.13 -7.03 -4.42
CA ILE A 39 -18.87 -8.48 -4.50
C ILE A 39 -17.88 -8.94 -3.42
N ILE A 40 -16.79 -8.19 -3.21
CA ILE A 40 -15.78 -8.49 -2.17
C ILE A 40 -16.39 -8.35 -0.77
N ALA A 41 -17.19 -7.32 -0.53
CA ALA A 41 -17.92 -7.13 0.71
C ALA A 41 -18.92 -8.28 0.95
N HIS A 42 -19.66 -8.71 -0.07
CA HIS A 42 -20.61 -9.82 0.00
C HIS A 42 -19.92 -11.17 0.25
N ASN A 43 -18.80 -11.44 -0.40
CA ASN A 43 -18.00 -12.65 -0.20
C ASN A 43 -17.33 -12.69 1.19
N LYS A 44 -16.97 -11.56 1.74
CA LYS A 44 -16.45 -11.45 3.12
C LYS A 44 -17.54 -11.81 4.15
N ILE A 45 -18.78 -11.41 3.93
CA ILE A 45 -19.95 -11.74 4.75
C ILE A 45 -20.29 -13.24 4.65
N HIS A 46 -20.11 -13.87 3.50
CA HIS A 46 -20.38 -15.29 3.31
C HIS A 46 -19.31 -16.21 3.94
N ASN A 47 -18.03 -15.82 3.88
CA ASN A 47 -16.93 -16.58 4.49
C ASN A 47 -16.88 -16.46 6.02
N THR A 48 -17.47 -15.41 6.61
CA THR A 48 -17.60 -15.27 8.07
C THR A 48 -18.70 -16.15 8.66
N LYS A 49 -19.68 -16.61 7.88
CA LYS A 49 -20.73 -17.55 8.34
C LYS A 49 -20.24 -18.99 8.52
N LEU A 50 -19.04 -19.32 8.05
CA LEU A 50 -18.47 -20.68 8.12
C LEU A 50 -17.41 -20.90 9.23
N LYS A 51 -17.07 -19.88 10.01
CA LYS A 51 -16.18 -20.03 11.18
C LYS A 51 -16.84 -19.44 12.43
N ASN A 52 -17.27 -20.36 13.30
CA ASN A 52 -17.97 -20.11 14.54
C ASN A 52 -17.23 -19.29 15.59
N ASN A 53 -18.00 -18.44 16.28
CA ASN A 53 -17.80 -17.96 17.65
C ASN A 53 -16.53 -17.16 17.97
N ALA A 54 -16.36 -16.03 17.30
CA ALA A 54 -15.75 -14.83 17.89
C ALA A 54 -16.52 -13.61 17.32
N ASN A 55 -16.95 -12.70 18.19
CA ASN A 55 -17.71 -11.52 17.80
C ASN A 55 -16.99 -10.78 16.67
N PRO A 56 -17.62 -10.55 15.50
CA PRO A 56 -17.01 -9.76 14.45
C PRO A 56 -17.07 -8.28 14.85
N ILE A 57 -15.95 -7.72 15.24
CA ILE A 57 -15.75 -6.27 15.22
C ILE A 57 -15.91 -5.85 13.75
N SER A 58 -16.92 -5.06 13.46
CA SER A 58 -17.21 -4.59 12.10
C SER A 58 -16.04 -3.78 11.57
N SER A 59 -15.37 -4.28 10.56
CA SER A 59 -14.16 -3.69 9.98
C SER A 59 -14.39 -2.35 9.27
N ASN A 60 -15.62 -1.91 9.11
CA ASN A 60 -15.95 -0.70 8.32
C ASN A 60 -15.89 0.63 9.10
N ASN A 61 -15.79 0.61 10.44
CA ASN A 61 -15.74 1.86 11.23
C ASN A 61 -14.35 2.23 11.73
N VAL A 62 -13.34 1.41 11.48
CA VAL A 62 -12.03 1.55 12.12
C VAL A 62 -11.09 2.48 11.34
N PHE A 63 -11.23 2.54 10.01
CA PHE A 63 -10.38 3.39 9.17
C PHE A 63 -10.78 4.89 9.21
N ASN A 64 -12.02 5.19 9.60
CA ASN A 64 -12.56 6.57 9.64
C ASN A 64 -12.36 7.28 10.98
N SER A 65 -11.87 6.60 12.03
CA SER A 65 -11.75 7.17 13.37
C SER A 65 -10.37 7.72 13.73
N ILE A 66 -9.38 7.58 12.84
CA ILE A 66 -8.08 8.21 13.04
C ILE A 66 -8.25 9.68 12.64
N ASN A 67 -8.18 10.57 13.61
CA ASN A 67 -8.21 12.01 13.37
C ASN A 67 -7.14 12.36 12.35
N ASN A 68 -7.55 12.96 11.23
CA ASN A 68 -6.63 13.52 10.23
C ASN A 68 -6.06 14.88 10.70
N ASP A 69 -5.90 15.07 12.01
CA ASP A 69 -5.27 16.27 12.53
C ASP A 69 -3.75 16.14 12.34
N SER A 70 -3.26 16.75 11.26
CA SER A 70 -1.84 16.80 10.93
C SER A 70 -1.09 17.91 11.67
N GLN A 71 -1.78 18.69 12.52
CA GLN A 71 -1.26 19.92 13.13
C GLN A 71 0.06 19.69 13.90
N TYR A 72 0.20 18.55 14.59
CA TYR A 72 1.44 18.23 15.31
C TYR A 72 2.63 18.08 14.35
N ILE A 73 2.46 17.33 13.28
CA ILE A 73 3.49 17.12 12.25
C ILE A 73 3.80 18.42 11.50
N GLU A 74 2.77 19.21 11.17
CA GLU A 74 2.93 20.51 10.51
C GLU A 74 3.72 21.49 11.37
N ASN A 75 3.41 21.58 12.66
CA ASN A 75 4.15 22.39 13.64
C ASN A 75 5.61 21.96 13.77
N PHE A 76 5.88 20.65 13.75
CA PHE A 76 7.23 20.11 13.73
C PHE A 76 8.00 20.58 12.49
N LEU A 77 7.43 20.41 11.30
CA LEU A 77 8.04 20.85 10.04
C LEU A 77 8.32 22.36 10.03
N MET A 78 7.35 23.15 10.49
CA MET A 78 7.49 24.61 10.60
C MET A 78 8.64 25.01 11.55
N LYS A 79 8.78 24.34 12.71
CA LYS A 79 9.90 24.57 13.64
C LYS A 79 11.26 24.27 13.02
N LYS A 80 11.32 23.38 12.02
CA LYS A 80 12.53 23.06 11.25
C LYS A 80 12.77 24.02 10.06
N GLY A 81 11.94 25.06 9.92
CA GLY A 81 11.99 26.01 8.81
C GLY A 81 11.49 25.43 7.48
N VAL A 82 10.76 24.35 7.52
CA VAL A 82 10.15 23.70 6.35
C VAL A 82 8.78 24.28 6.10
N THR A 83 8.49 24.65 4.86
CA THR A 83 7.16 25.15 4.46
C THR A 83 6.41 24.06 3.69
N ILE A 84 5.19 23.74 4.10
CA ILE A 84 4.30 22.86 3.35
C ILE A 84 3.66 23.67 2.24
N LYS A 85 3.84 23.24 0.99
CA LYS A 85 3.28 23.88 -0.21
C LYS A 85 1.90 23.30 -0.56
N PHE A 86 1.78 21.97 -0.44
CA PHE A 86 0.58 21.27 -0.86
C PHE A 86 0.52 19.90 -0.14
N VAL A 87 -0.68 19.50 0.21
CA VAL A 87 -0.99 18.14 0.70
C VAL A 87 -2.11 17.59 -0.17
N PRO A 88 -1.94 16.42 -0.81
CA PRO A 88 -3.00 15.82 -1.62
C PRO A 88 -4.24 15.47 -0.79
N GLU A 89 -5.42 15.68 -1.36
CA GLU A 89 -6.67 15.21 -0.75
C GLU A 89 -6.76 13.67 -0.81
N ILE A 90 -7.22 13.08 0.27
CA ILE A 90 -7.36 11.63 0.41
C ILE A 90 -8.79 11.24 0.09
N ASN A 91 -9.01 10.49 -1.00
CA ASN A 91 -10.31 9.86 -1.28
C ASN A 91 -10.40 8.52 -0.53
N SER A 92 -11.15 8.48 0.56
CA SER A 92 -11.23 7.32 1.46
C SER A 92 -11.76 6.05 0.79
N GLU A 93 -12.75 6.15 -0.09
CA GLU A 93 -13.40 4.97 -0.69
C GLU A 93 -12.48 4.23 -1.67
N ILE A 94 -11.75 4.97 -2.51
CA ILE A 94 -10.78 4.38 -3.45
C ILE A 94 -9.61 3.80 -2.67
N ASN A 95 -9.18 4.46 -1.61
CA ASN A 95 -8.00 4.05 -0.85
C ASN A 95 -8.20 2.71 -0.13
N ASP A 96 -9.39 2.38 0.36
CA ASP A 96 -9.63 1.10 1.04
C ASP A 96 -9.39 -0.11 0.12
N VAL A 97 -9.77 0.02 -1.16
CA VAL A 97 -9.50 -1.01 -2.18
C VAL A 97 -8.01 -1.11 -2.47
N LEU A 98 -7.39 0.05 -2.70
CA LEU A 98 -5.96 0.12 -3.00
C LEU A 98 -5.13 -0.38 -1.83
N TYR A 99 -5.51 -0.09 -0.58
CA TYR A 99 -4.88 -0.61 0.62
C TYR A 99 -4.98 -2.13 0.72
N SER A 100 -6.14 -2.72 0.40
CA SER A 100 -6.31 -4.18 0.40
C SER A 100 -5.41 -4.85 -0.64
N LEU A 101 -5.34 -4.30 -1.86
CA LEU A 101 -4.46 -4.79 -2.91
C LEU A 101 -2.98 -4.60 -2.53
N ALA A 102 -2.62 -3.44 -2.00
CA ALA A 102 -1.26 -3.13 -1.56
C ALA A 102 -0.80 -4.06 -0.42
N SER A 103 -1.69 -4.34 0.53
CA SER A 103 -1.44 -5.32 1.60
C SER A 103 -1.18 -6.72 1.05
N PHE A 104 -1.97 -7.16 0.06
CA PHE A 104 -1.70 -8.42 -0.62
C PHE A 104 -0.31 -8.41 -1.29
N MET A 105 0.02 -7.33 -2.01
CA MET A 105 1.30 -7.19 -2.70
C MET A 105 2.48 -7.18 -1.73
N GLY A 106 2.41 -6.40 -0.66
CA GLY A 106 3.49 -6.26 0.31
C GLY A 106 3.77 -7.55 1.08
N ASN A 107 2.71 -8.22 1.56
CA ASN A 107 2.83 -9.46 2.32
C ASN A 107 3.26 -10.67 1.47
N ASN A 108 3.15 -10.58 0.13
CA ASN A 108 3.48 -11.67 -0.77
C ASN A 108 4.51 -11.25 -1.83
N TYR A 109 5.25 -10.16 -1.59
CA TYR A 109 6.12 -9.56 -2.60
C TYR A 109 7.13 -10.55 -3.19
N SER A 110 7.81 -11.35 -2.37
CA SER A 110 8.77 -12.36 -2.83
C SER A 110 8.17 -13.38 -3.80
N LYS A 111 6.86 -13.69 -3.65
CA LYS A 111 6.16 -14.68 -4.49
C LYS A 111 5.63 -14.09 -5.80
N ILE A 112 5.36 -12.79 -5.85
CA ILE A 112 4.74 -12.12 -7.00
C ILE A 112 5.71 -11.22 -7.77
N SER A 113 6.90 -10.95 -7.24
CA SER A 113 7.84 -9.94 -7.76
C SER A 113 8.17 -10.11 -9.23
N SER A 114 8.36 -11.35 -9.71
CA SER A 114 8.64 -11.65 -11.12
C SER A 114 7.47 -11.24 -12.04
N VAL A 115 6.24 -11.55 -11.64
CA VAL A 115 5.04 -11.18 -12.39
C VAL A 115 4.78 -9.67 -12.29
N TYR A 116 4.94 -9.10 -11.12
CA TYR A 116 4.83 -7.64 -10.92
C TYR A 116 5.81 -6.86 -11.82
N LYS A 117 7.08 -7.28 -11.90
CA LYS A 117 8.08 -6.66 -12.78
C LYS A 117 7.70 -6.77 -14.26
N ALA A 118 7.17 -7.92 -14.67
CA ALA A 118 6.70 -8.12 -16.03
C ALA A 118 5.53 -7.17 -16.36
N ILE A 119 4.57 -7.00 -15.46
CA ILE A 119 3.47 -6.02 -15.61
C ILE A 119 4.03 -4.60 -15.68
N LYS A 120 4.87 -4.22 -14.71
CA LYS A 120 5.49 -2.89 -14.63
C LYS A 120 6.22 -2.50 -15.91
N SER A 121 6.94 -3.44 -16.53
CA SER A 121 7.67 -3.21 -17.79
C SER A 121 6.76 -2.90 -18.99
N ARG A 122 5.46 -3.21 -18.91
CA ARG A 122 4.46 -2.99 -19.98
C ARG A 122 3.50 -1.83 -19.70
N LEU A 123 3.58 -1.19 -18.56
CA LEU A 123 2.69 -0.06 -18.23
C LEU A 123 2.78 1.10 -19.22
N SER A 124 3.97 1.37 -19.77
CA SER A 124 4.15 2.46 -20.75
C SER A 124 3.57 2.12 -22.12
N SER A 125 3.69 0.87 -22.59
CA SER A 125 3.19 0.45 -23.90
C SER A 125 1.76 -0.08 -23.88
N GLY A 126 1.32 -0.70 -22.77
CA GLY A 126 0.06 -1.44 -22.69
C GLY A 126 0.07 -2.77 -23.44
N GLU A 127 1.24 -3.15 -24.00
CA GLU A 127 1.36 -4.40 -24.75
C GLU A 127 1.16 -5.61 -23.85
N SER A 128 0.58 -6.66 -24.41
CA SER A 128 0.46 -7.93 -23.74
C SER A 128 1.82 -8.56 -23.44
N VAL A 129 1.91 -9.22 -22.29
CA VAL A 129 3.09 -10.00 -21.93
C VAL A 129 2.69 -11.44 -21.61
N LYS A 130 3.57 -12.37 -22.02
CA LYS A 130 3.46 -13.79 -21.70
C LYS A 130 4.53 -14.16 -20.70
N ILE A 131 4.12 -14.69 -19.57
CA ILE A 131 5.00 -15.07 -18.45
C ILE A 131 4.99 -16.59 -18.36
N ASP A 132 6.16 -17.23 -18.49
CA ASP A 132 6.34 -18.65 -18.28
C ASP A 132 6.68 -18.93 -16.81
N MET A 133 5.86 -19.73 -16.15
CA MET A 133 5.98 -20.07 -14.74
C MET A 133 6.40 -21.53 -14.51
N LYS A 134 6.95 -22.21 -15.50
CA LYS A 134 7.38 -23.63 -15.37
C LYS A 134 8.41 -23.84 -14.26
N ASN A 135 9.25 -22.82 -14.02
CA ASN A 135 10.29 -22.86 -12.99
C ASN A 135 9.85 -22.25 -11.65
N PHE A 136 8.61 -21.80 -11.54
CA PHE A 136 8.06 -21.26 -10.30
C PHE A 136 7.66 -22.40 -9.38
N THR A 137 7.79 -22.18 -8.10
CA THR A 137 7.22 -23.07 -7.07
C THR A 137 5.69 -23.05 -7.16
N GLN A 138 5.03 -24.06 -6.58
CA GLN A 138 3.58 -24.12 -6.54
C GLN A 138 2.98 -22.89 -5.79
N GLU A 139 3.70 -22.41 -4.80
CA GLU A 139 3.31 -21.24 -4.03
C GLU A 139 3.40 -19.96 -4.88
N GLU A 140 4.51 -19.74 -5.57
CA GLU A 140 4.68 -18.62 -6.50
C GLU A 140 3.62 -18.62 -7.61
N ILE A 141 3.29 -19.79 -8.19
CA ILE A 141 2.21 -19.91 -9.17
C ILE A 141 0.88 -19.48 -8.56
N SER A 142 0.56 -19.98 -7.35
CA SER A 142 -0.70 -19.69 -6.67
C SER A 142 -0.85 -18.18 -6.40
N TYR A 143 0.15 -17.56 -5.76
CA TYR A 143 0.12 -16.13 -5.44
C TYR A 143 0.16 -15.24 -6.68
N SER A 144 0.91 -15.64 -7.72
CA SER A 144 0.95 -14.91 -8.99
C SER A 144 -0.40 -14.94 -9.71
N CYS A 145 -1.08 -16.10 -9.73
CA CYS A 145 -2.42 -16.20 -10.30
C CYS A 145 -3.43 -15.38 -9.50
N GLN A 146 -3.37 -15.41 -8.17
CA GLN A 146 -4.25 -14.61 -7.31
C GLN A 146 -4.00 -13.11 -7.49
N PHE A 147 -2.74 -12.69 -7.58
CA PHE A 147 -2.36 -11.32 -7.85
C PHE A 147 -2.94 -10.82 -9.18
N CYS A 148 -2.73 -11.57 -10.26
CA CYS A 148 -3.28 -11.20 -11.56
C CYS A 148 -4.81 -11.20 -11.58
N HIS A 149 -5.45 -12.12 -10.86
CA HIS A 149 -6.90 -12.15 -10.72
C HIS A 149 -7.41 -10.90 -9.99
N ASN A 150 -6.81 -10.54 -8.86
CA ASN A 150 -7.16 -9.32 -8.12
C ASN A 150 -7.00 -8.07 -8.98
N LEU A 151 -5.90 -7.97 -9.73
CA LEU A 151 -5.68 -6.85 -10.67
C LEU A 151 -6.75 -6.81 -11.78
N TYR A 152 -7.13 -7.98 -12.31
CA TYR A 152 -8.12 -8.07 -13.37
C TYR A 152 -9.53 -7.69 -12.89
N GLU A 153 -9.93 -8.18 -11.71
CA GLU A 153 -11.20 -7.82 -11.08
C GLU A 153 -11.32 -6.30 -10.80
N LEU A 154 -10.18 -5.67 -10.44
CA LEU A 154 -10.10 -4.23 -10.24
C LEU A 154 -9.87 -3.43 -11.54
N THR A 155 -9.97 -4.06 -12.70
CA THR A 155 -9.72 -3.47 -14.02
C THR A 155 -8.32 -2.89 -14.22
N PHE A 156 -7.36 -3.31 -13.41
CA PHE A 156 -5.93 -2.94 -13.56
C PHE A 156 -5.25 -3.70 -14.71
N LEU A 157 -5.88 -4.77 -15.18
CA LEU A 157 -5.51 -5.48 -16.40
C LEU A 157 -6.67 -5.42 -17.39
N ASP A 158 -6.39 -5.07 -18.65
CA ASP A 158 -7.35 -5.14 -19.75
C ASP A 158 -7.60 -6.59 -20.17
N TYR A 159 -6.59 -7.45 -19.97
CA TYR A 159 -6.67 -8.85 -20.30
C TYR A 159 -5.88 -9.70 -19.29
N TYR A 160 -6.45 -10.86 -18.92
CA TYR A 160 -5.78 -11.87 -18.09
C TYR A 160 -6.24 -13.27 -18.48
N LYS A 161 -5.28 -14.17 -18.69
CA LYS A 161 -5.52 -15.60 -18.92
C LYS A 161 -4.43 -16.45 -18.32
N TYR A 162 -4.83 -17.43 -17.49
CA TYR A 162 -3.93 -18.45 -17.00
C TYR A 162 -4.09 -19.75 -17.79
N LEU A 163 -2.99 -20.26 -18.33
CA LEU A 163 -2.88 -21.55 -19.01
C LEU A 163 -2.26 -22.57 -18.05
N LYS A 164 -3.10 -23.50 -17.55
CA LYS A 164 -2.69 -24.57 -16.61
C LYS A 164 -1.66 -25.53 -17.24
N SER A 165 -1.35 -26.61 -16.50
CA SER A 165 -0.50 -27.71 -16.98
C SER A 165 -0.90 -28.17 -18.40
N PRO A 166 0.06 -28.48 -19.29
CA PRO A 166 1.52 -28.44 -19.06
C PRO A 166 2.15 -27.05 -19.35
N LYS A 167 1.36 -26.04 -19.70
CA LYS A 167 1.90 -24.73 -20.15
C LYS A 167 2.41 -23.87 -19.00
N TYR A 168 1.68 -23.83 -17.89
CA TYR A 168 1.99 -22.96 -16.73
C TYR A 168 2.35 -21.53 -17.14
N GLN A 169 1.44 -20.86 -17.86
CA GLN A 169 1.70 -19.54 -18.42
C GLN A 169 0.60 -18.56 -18.06
N ILE A 170 0.99 -17.33 -17.74
CA ILE A 170 0.09 -16.18 -17.66
C ILE A 170 0.27 -15.35 -18.92
N ILE A 171 -0.84 -14.94 -19.53
CA ILE A 171 -0.91 -13.93 -20.59
C ILE A 171 -1.75 -12.81 -20.05
N LEU A 172 -1.23 -11.59 -20.05
CA LEU A 172 -1.93 -10.43 -19.54
C LEU A 172 -1.57 -9.14 -20.31
N ALA A 173 -2.41 -8.13 -20.21
CA ALA A 173 -2.14 -6.77 -20.69
C ALA A 173 -2.54 -5.76 -19.59
N PRO A 174 -1.65 -4.84 -19.17
CA PRO A 174 -1.99 -3.85 -18.17
C PRO A 174 -2.90 -2.76 -18.73
N ASN A 175 -3.85 -2.30 -17.92
CA ASN A 175 -4.60 -1.10 -18.22
C ASN A 175 -3.72 0.15 -18.03
N ARG A 176 -3.94 1.17 -18.86
CA ARG A 176 -3.09 2.38 -18.90
C ARG A 176 -3.77 3.63 -18.33
N ILE A 177 -4.82 3.48 -17.55
CA ILE A 177 -5.40 4.66 -16.88
C ILE A 177 -4.39 5.21 -15.84
N PRO A 178 -4.38 6.54 -15.62
CA PRO A 178 -3.39 7.17 -14.72
C PRO A 178 -3.34 6.55 -13.32
N LEU A 179 -4.49 6.17 -12.76
CA LEU A 179 -4.58 5.52 -11.46
C LEU A 179 -3.76 4.21 -11.42
N VAL A 180 -3.89 3.35 -12.45
CA VAL A 180 -3.19 2.06 -12.53
C VAL A 180 -1.70 2.27 -12.71
N ILE A 181 -1.31 3.19 -13.60
CA ILE A 181 0.10 3.51 -13.84
C ILE A 181 0.72 4.00 -12.53
N ASN A 182 0.12 4.99 -11.88
CA ASN A 182 0.63 5.54 -10.62
C ASN A 182 0.76 4.47 -9.54
N PHE A 183 -0.30 3.69 -9.32
CA PHE A 183 -0.29 2.63 -8.32
C PHE A 183 0.81 1.59 -8.60
N LEU A 184 0.85 1.01 -9.80
CA LEU A 184 1.79 -0.05 -10.13
C LEU A 184 3.23 0.44 -10.37
N THR A 185 3.49 1.73 -10.54
CA THR A 185 4.86 2.25 -10.61
C THR A 185 5.52 2.41 -9.26
N GLY A 186 4.77 2.67 -8.19
CA GLY A 186 5.36 2.82 -6.86
C GLY A 186 4.36 3.06 -5.71
N HIS A 187 3.27 3.76 -5.96
CA HIS A 187 2.34 4.18 -4.90
C HIS A 187 1.71 3.03 -4.09
N TRP A 188 1.68 1.79 -4.63
CA TRP A 188 1.25 0.61 -3.89
C TRP A 188 2.09 0.37 -2.63
N LEU A 189 3.40 0.70 -2.65
CA LEU A 189 4.28 0.47 -1.50
C LEU A 189 3.98 1.45 -0.37
N GLU A 190 3.71 2.71 -0.70
CA GLU A 190 3.22 3.71 0.25
C GLU A 190 1.87 3.29 0.85
N SER A 191 0.94 2.85 -0.02
CA SER A 191 -0.37 2.32 0.42
C SER A 191 -0.23 1.11 1.35
N TYR A 192 0.72 0.22 1.08
CA TYR A 192 1.03 -0.92 1.96
C TYR A 192 1.51 -0.45 3.34
N VAL A 193 2.44 0.51 3.36
CA VAL A 193 2.96 1.07 4.62
C VAL A 193 1.82 1.68 5.45
N VAL A 194 0.99 2.53 4.85
CA VAL A 194 -0.15 3.17 5.53
C VAL A 194 -1.13 2.11 6.07
N TYR A 195 -1.42 1.09 5.28
CA TYR A 195 -2.29 -0.01 5.71
C TYR A 195 -1.74 -0.76 6.93
N GLU A 196 -0.46 -1.14 6.91
CA GLU A 196 0.17 -1.85 8.02
C GLU A 196 0.23 -0.99 9.29
N ILE A 197 0.51 0.31 9.18
CA ILE A 197 0.47 1.23 10.32
C ILE A 197 -0.95 1.26 10.92
N LYS A 198 -1.97 1.54 10.11
CA LYS A 198 -3.36 1.60 10.57
C LYS A 198 -3.83 0.28 11.19
N LYS A 199 -3.47 -0.84 10.59
CA LYS A 199 -3.75 -2.19 11.09
C LYS A 199 -3.16 -2.41 12.49
N LEU A 200 -1.91 -2.00 12.72
CA LEU A 200 -1.24 -2.16 14.01
C LEU A 200 -1.75 -1.19 15.07
N ILE A 201 -2.06 0.05 14.71
CA ILE A 201 -2.72 1.02 15.62
C ILE A 201 -4.00 0.39 16.19
N ASN A 202 -4.79 -0.24 15.33
CA ASN A 202 -6.02 -0.92 15.76
C ASN A 202 -5.74 -2.21 16.56
N TYR A 203 -4.79 -3.01 16.11
CA TYR A 203 -4.41 -4.26 16.79
C TYR A 203 -3.94 -4.02 18.22
N PHE A 204 -3.13 -2.99 18.43
CA PHE A 204 -2.64 -2.61 19.77
C PHE A 204 -3.62 -1.74 20.55
N ASN A 205 -4.76 -1.36 19.96
CA ASN A 205 -5.73 -0.43 20.54
C ASN A 205 -5.04 0.85 21.03
N ILE A 206 -4.19 1.44 20.18
CA ILE A 206 -3.43 2.65 20.52
C ILE A 206 -4.43 3.79 20.71
N LYS A 207 -4.57 4.27 21.95
CA LYS A 207 -5.44 5.42 22.33
C LYS A 207 -4.68 6.75 22.38
N LYS A 208 -3.39 6.72 22.06
CA LYS A 208 -2.55 7.91 21.94
C LYS A 208 -2.99 8.73 20.74
N GLU A 209 -2.65 10.01 20.77
CA GLU A 209 -2.88 10.87 19.62
C GLU A 209 -2.04 10.38 18.43
N VAL A 210 -2.72 10.09 17.33
CA VAL A 210 -2.11 9.61 16.10
C VAL A 210 -2.48 10.55 14.98
N SER A 211 -1.50 11.08 14.29
CA SER A 211 -1.71 11.92 13.11
C SER A 211 -0.94 11.41 11.90
N PHE A 212 -1.44 11.76 10.71
CA PHE A 212 -0.85 11.41 9.43
C PHE A 212 -0.71 12.64 8.53
N LEU A 213 0.39 12.68 7.78
CA LEU A 213 0.58 13.60 6.68
C LEU A 213 1.17 12.80 5.51
N LEU A 214 0.40 12.63 4.44
CA LEU A 214 0.75 11.76 3.31
C LEU A 214 1.09 12.61 2.08
N ASN A 215 2.22 12.29 1.44
CA ASN A 215 2.72 12.91 0.23
C ASN A 215 2.76 14.46 0.28
N PRO A 216 3.14 15.10 1.42
CA PRO A 216 3.24 16.54 1.46
C PRO A 216 4.37 17.03 0.55
N GLN A 217 4.05 17.98 -0.31
CA GLN A 217 5.05 18.74 -1.04
C GLN A 217 5.56 19.88 -0.16
N ILE A 218 6.84 19.90 0.10
CA ILE A 218 7.50 20.81 1.02
C ILE A 218 8.58 21.63 0.32
N CYS A 219 8.89 22.79 0.89
CA CYS A 219 10.08 23.58 0.58
C CYS A 219 11.01 23.55 1.79
N LEU A 220 12.23 23.11 1.58
CA LEU A 220 13.27 23.06 2.59
C LEU A 220 13.83 24.48 2.88
N PRO A 221 14.51 24.71 4.04
CA PRO A 221 15.07 26.03 4.37
C PRO A 221 16.08 26.58 3.36
N ASN A 222 16.71 25.71 2.57
CA ASN A 222 17.63 26.09 1.50
C ASN A 222 16.93 26.42 0.16
N GLY A 223 15.59 26.35 0.11
CA GLY A 223 14.78 26.62 -1.08
C GLY A 223 14.52 25.40 -1.98
N ASP A 224 15.07 24.21 -1.66
CA ASP A 224 14.84 23.02 -2.45
C ASP A 224 13.43 22.47 -2.22
N ASP A 225 12.78 22.06 -3.31
CA ASP A 225 11.50 21.35 -3.25
C ASP A 225 11.70 19.85 -2.99
N PHE A 226 10.84 19.31 -2.15
CA PHE A 226 10.86 17.90 -1.79
C PHE A 226 9.43 17.38 -1.57
N GLU A 227 9.21 16.08 -1.81
CA GLU A 227 8.00 15.37 -1.43
C GLU A 227 8.39 14.29 -0.41
N LEU A 228 7.72 14.29 0.74
CA LEU A 228 7.88 13.26 1.75
C LEU A 228 6.79 12.21 1.51
N ASP A 229 7.12 10.90 1.46
CA ASP A 229 6.12 9.90 1.16
C ASP A 229 5.11 9.77 2.33
N ILE A 230 5.56 9.45 3.53
CA ILE A 230 4.67 9.23 4.68
C ILE A 230 5.29 9.85 5.94
N LEU A 231 4.53 10.71 6.59
CA LEU A 231 4.77 11.11 7.98
C LEU A 231 3.60 10.65 8.84
N PHE A 232 3.88 10.02 9.97
CA PHE A 232 2.88 9.79 10.99
C PHE A 232 3.47 10.03 12.37
N SER A 233 2.62 10.35 13.33
CA SER A 233 3.05 10.48 14.72
C SER A 233 2.21 9.61 15.63
N VAL A 234 2.84 9.15 16.71
CA VAL A 234 2.18 8.54 17.86
C VAL A 234 2.73 9.22 19.09
N ASP A 235 1.88 9.95 19.82
CA ASP A 235 2.34 10.85 20.88
C ASP A 235 3.36 11.87 20.31
N ASP A 236 4.49 12.05 20.99
CA ASP A 236 5.56 12.96 20.59
C ASP A 236 6.52 12.38 19.53
N ASN A 237 6.40 11.10 19.17
CA ASN A 237 7.29 10.47 18.21
C ASN A 237 6.77 10.64 16.80
N ILE A 238 7.62 11.11 15.90
CA ILE A 238 7.35 11.29 14.48
C ILE A 238 8.12 10.26 13.68
N TYR A 239 7.42 9.56 12.82
CA TYR A 239 7.95 8.55 11.92
C TYR A 239 7.88 9.09 10.50
N TRP A 240 9.02 9.17 9.84
CA TRP A 240 9.11 9.52 8.44
C TRP A 240 9.54 8.29 7.64
N ILE A 241 8.69 7.82 6.74
CA ILE A 241 8.95 6.63 5.93
C ILE A 241 8.96 7.01 4.45
N GLU A 242 10.10 6.82 3.81
CA GLU A 242 10.25 6.85 2.36
C GLU A 242 10.22 5.43 1.80
N SER A 243 9.65 5.24 0.64
CA SER A 243 9.47 3.93 0.02
C SER A 243 9.89 3.90 -1.45
N LYS A 244 10.67 2.89 -1.86
CA LYS A 244 11.13 2.76 -3.25
C LYS A 244 11.04 1.33 -3.75
N THR A 245 10.39 1.20 -4.93
CA THR A 245 10.21 -0.07 -5.66
C THR A 245 11.22 -0.29 -6.78
N SER A 246 12.23 0.58 -6.90
CA SER A 246 13.22 0.57 -7.98
C SER A 246 14.54 1.12 -7.48
N ASP A 247 15.41 1.55 -8.39
CA ASP A 247 16.72 2.10 -8.05
C ASP A 247 16.60 3.27 -7.05
N TYR A 248 17.21 3.08 -5.89
CA TYR A 248 17.24 4.04 -4.79
C TYR A 248 18.51 4.88 -4.75
N HIS A 249 19.54 4.52 -5.51
CA HIS A 249 20.89 5.11 -5.39
C HIS A 249 20.88 6.63 -5.58
N HIS A 250 20.07 7.11 -6.52
CA HIS A 250 19.95 8.54 -6.81
C HIS A 250 19.24 9.34 -5.70
N TYR A 251 18.53 8.67 -4.81
CA TYR A 251 17.72 9.32 -3.77
C TYR A 251 18.41 9.35 -2.42
N VAL A 252 19.32 8.44 -2.15
CA VAL A 252 19.92 8.26 -0.82
C VAL A 252 20.59 9.53 -0.32
N GLU A 253 21.39 10.21 -1.14
CA GLU A 253 22.02 11.45 -0.75
C GLU A 253 20.98 12.53 -0.42
N LYS A 254 19.92 12.63 -1.22
CA LYS A 254 18.84 13.58 -1.02
C LYS A 254 18.11 13.30 0.30
N TYR A 255 17.75 12.05 0.58
CA TYR A 255 17.11 11.65 1.85
C TYR A 255 18.00 11.91 3.05
N SER A 256 19.28 11.59 2.95
CA SER A 256 20.25 11.88 4.03
C SER A 256 20.35 13.37 4.34
N LYS A 257 20.29 14.25 3.34
CA LYS A 257 20.26 15.71 3.54
C LYS A 257 18.97 16.15 4.25
N VAL A 258 17.81 15.63 3.83
CA VAL A 258 16.52 15.95 4.46
C VAL A 258 16.50 15.42 5.90
N ALA A 259 16.97 14.21 6.15
CA ALA A 259 17.07 13.64 7.50
C ALA A 259 17.92 14.53 8.45
N LYS A 260 19.00 15.13 7.95
CA LYS A 260 19.82 16.08 8.72
C LYS A 260 19.09 17.39 9.02
N ILE A 261 18.30 17.92 8.07
CA ILE A 261 17.50 19.14 8.28
C ILE A 261 16.40 18.89 9.32
N LEU A 262 15.69 17.77 9.18
CA LEU A 262 14.59 17.39 10.08
C LEU A 262 15.06 16.84 11.42
N ASN A 263 16.37 16.59 11.62
CA ASN A 263 16.93 15.90 12.78
C ASN A 263 16.35 16.36 14.12
N SER A 264 15.84 15.39 14.88
CA SER A 264 15.26 15.56 16.22
C SER A 264 15.37 14.23 16.97
N GLU A 265 15.42 14.26 18.30
CA GLU A 265 15.41 13.05 19.12
C GLU A 265 14.15 12.20 18.91
N ASN A 266 13.03 12.87 18.60
CA ASN A 266 11.74 12.22 18.38
C ASN A 266 11.45 11.90 16.90
N LEU A 267 12.39 12.14 15.99
CA LEU A 267 12.22 11.79 14.58
C LEU A 267 12.85 10.44 14.26
N HIS A 268 12.07 9.55 13.70
CA HIS A 268 12.48 8.21 13.27
C HIS A 268 12.41 8.09 11.73
N PRO A 269 13.52 8.37 11.01
CA PRO A 269 13.54 8.31 9.55
C PRO A 269 13.82 6.90 9.04
N TYR A 270 12.97 6.39 8.15
CA TYR A 270 13.04 5.07 7.55
C TYR A 270 13.03 5.13 6.02
N LEU A 271 13.79 4.24 5.39
CA LEU A 271 13.75 3.99 3.94
C LEU A 271 13.36 2.53 3.70
N LEU A 272 12.20 2.30 3.11
CA LEU A 272 11.69 0.97 2.77
C LEU A 272 12.04 0.61 1.32
N LEU A 273 12.70 -0.52 1.11
CA LEU A 273 13.13 -1.02 -0.19
C LEU A 273 12.56 -2.43 -0.46
N THR A 274 12.19 -2.70 -1.72
CA THR A 274 11.58 -3.99 -2.07
C THR A 274 12.58 -5.07 -2.42
N GLU A 275 13.76 -4.75 -2.95
CA GLU A 275 14.64 -5.71 -3.63
C GLU A 275 16.07 -5.72 -3.07
N VAL A 276 16.26 -5.15 -1.92
CA VAL A 276 17.60 -5.04 -1.32
C VAL A 276 17.73 -6.07 -0.20
N PRO A 277 18.74 -6.95 -0.23
CA PRO A 277 18.95 -7.92 0.84
C PRO A 277 19.19 -7.26 2.19
N GLN A 278 18.73 -7.88 3.29
CA GLN A 278 18.81 -7.32 4.64
C GLN A 278 20.25 -6.92 5.05
N GLN A 279 21.25 -7.69 4.65
CA GLN A 279 22.65 -7.34 4.91
C GLN A 279 23.07 -6.02 4.27
N THR A 280 22.55 -5.73 3.07
CA THR A 280 22.78 -4.46 2.38
C THR A 280 22.01 -3.33 3.06
N CYS A 281 20.77 -3.56 3.47
CA CYS A 281 19.98 -2.58 4.24
C CYS A 281 20.72 -2.16 5.52
N ASN A 282 21.33 -3.10 6.26
CA ASN A 282 22.10 -2.80 7.45
C ASN A 282 23.34 -1.93 7.16
N LYS A 283 24.01 -2.17 6.04
CA LYS A 283 25.15 -1.33 5.61
C LYS A 283 24.70 0.08 5.23
N LEU A 284 23.59 0.19 4.50
CA LEU A 284 23.01 1.47 4.10
C LEU A 284 22.57 2.29 5.31
N THR A 285 21.96 1.67 6.32
CA THR A 285 21.58 2.32 7.58
C THR A 285 22.78 3.04 8.22
N ASN A 286 23.92 2.37 8.30
CA ASN A 286 25.12 2.96 8.90
C ASN A 286 25.70 4.12 8.08
N LEU A 287 25.41 4.18 6.79
CA LEU A 287 25.95 5.22 5.90
C LEU A 287 25.07 6.48 5.83
N PHE A 288 23.75 6.36 5.99
CA PHE A 288 22.82 7.41 5.56
C PHE A 288 22.05 8.11 6.67
N GLY A 289 22.16 7.67 7.91
CA GLY A 289 21.45 8.27 9.04
C GLY A 289 19.93 8.05 9.02
N MET A 290 19.47 7.14 8.13
CA MET A 290 18.12 6.62 8.08
C MET A 290 18.15 5.11 8.25
N LYS A 291 17.21 4.53 9.00
CA LYS A 291 17.11 3.07 9.08
C LYS A 291 16.56 2.51 7.78
N VAL A 292 17.36 1.72 7.09
CA VAL A 292 16.96 1.09 5.81
C VAL A 292 16.37 -0.28 6.08
N LEU A 293 15.18 -0.53 5.53
CA LEU A 293 14.38 -1.72 5.76
C LEU A 293 14.10 -2.44 4.44
N ASN A 294 14.08 -3.77 4.50
CA ASN A 294 13.56 -4.59 3.41
C ASN A 294 12.07 -4.87 3.65
N ILE A 295 11.28 -4.94 2.57
CA ILE A 295 9.84 -5.19 2.64
C ILE A 295 9.49 -6.51 3.37
N GLU A 296 10.32 -7.53 3.25
CA GLU A 296 10.08 -8.84 3.89
C GLU A 296 10.11 -8.76 5.42
N ASN A 297 10.85 -7.83 5.98
CA ASN A 297 10.99 -7.64 7.43
C ASN A 297 10.19 -6.44 7.95
N PHE A 298 9.52 -5.70 7.07
CA PHE A 298 8.89 -4.43 7.41
C PHE A 298 7.75 -4.59 8.42
N SER A 299 6.83 -5.53 8.21
CA SER A 299 5.70 -5.75 9.13
C SER A 299 6.15 -6.16 10.53
N GLU A 300 7.17 -7.04 10.65
CA GLU A 300 7.72 -7.43 11.94
C GLU A 300 8.44 -6.26 12.63
N PHE A 301 9.18 -5.49 11.85
CA PHE A 301 9.83 -4.29 12.36
C PHE A 301 8.80 -3.29 12.89
N LEU A 302 7.79 -2.96 12.10
CA LEU A 302 6.75 -2.00 12.48
C LEU A 302 5.95 -2.48 13.71
N PHE A 303 5.69 -3.78 13.80
CA PHE A 303 5.07 -4.39 14.99
C PHE A 303 5.86 -4.07 16.25
N ARG A 304 7.18 -4.28 16.24
CA ARG A 304 8.05 -4.00 17.40
C ARG A 304 8.13 -2.51 17.74
N GLU A 305 8.13 -1.64 16.71
CA GLU A 305 8.15 -0.19 16.90
C GLU A 305 6.86 0.32 17.56
N LEU A 306 5.70 -0.25 17.20
CA LEU A 306 4.41 0.22 17.71
C LEU A 306 3.92 -0.52 18.97
N GLU A 307 4.49 -1.69 19.29
CA GLU A 307 4.12 -2.47 20.48
C GLU A 307 4.28 -1.67 21.79
N GLN A 308 5.24 -0.75 21.86
CA GLN A 308 5.48 0.11 23.03
C GLN A 308 4.29 1.04 23.37
N TYR A 309 3.41 1.30 22.38
CA TYR A 309 2.21 2.14 22.57
C TYR A 309 0.95 1.34 22.87
N LYS A 310 1.07 0.01 23.00
CA LYS A 310 -0.06 -0.88 23.28
C LYS A 310 -0.78 -0.45 24.55
N THR A 311 -2.08 -0.21 24.44
CA THR A 311 -2.92 0.02 25.60
C THR A 311 -3.17 -1.28 26.34
N HIS A 312 -2.71 -1.39 27.58
CA HIS A 312 -3.08 -2.50 28.45
C HIS A 312 -4.54 -2.34 28.83
N ILE A 313 -5.38 -3.26 28.41
CA ILE A 313 -6.75 -3.36 28.94
C ILE A 313 -6.61 -3.90 30.35
N ILE A 314 -6.76 -3.05 31.37
CA ILE A 314 -6.95 -3.49 32.75
C ILE A 314 -8.37 -4.09 32.77
N PRO A 315 -8.59 -5.37 33.09
CA PRO A 315 -9.93 -5.92 33.21
C PRO A 315 -10.68 -5.12 34.27
N GLU A 316 -11.91 -4.68 33.97
CA GLU A 316 -12.77 -3.95 34.93
C GLU A 316 -13.02 -4.69 36.25
N GLU A 317 -12.74 -5.98 36.28
CA GLU A 317 -12.85 -6.81 37.49
C GLU A 317 -11.87 -6.42 38.61
N ALA A 318 -10.80 -5.69 38.31
CA ALA A 318 -9.84 -5.24 39.34
C ALA A 318 -10.35 -4.05 40.19
N TYR A 319 -11.35 -3.30 39.72
CA TYR A 319 -11.92 -2.13 40.45
C TYR A 319 -12.93 -2.51 41.49
N ASN A 320 -13.49 -3.74 41.50
CA ASN A 320 -14.57 -4.13 42.44
C ASN A 320 -14.07 -4.86 43.69
N VAL A 321 -12.77 -5.09 43.85
CA VAL A 321 -12.25 -5.83 45.03
C VAL A 321 -11.85 -4.90 46.17
N GLU A 322 -11.57 -3.62 45.94
CA GLU A 322 -11.14 -2.71 47.02
C GLU A 322 -12.27 -2.00 47.76
N ASN A 323 -13.55 -2.10 47.32
CA ASN A 323 -14.67 -1.43 47.97
C ASN A 323 -15.54 -2.31 48.90
N ASN A 324 -15.21 -3.61 49.07
CA ASN A 324 -15.98 -4.51 49.91
C ASN A 324 -15.30 -4.93 51.23
N GLU A 325 -14.19 -4.31 51.61
CA GLU A 325 -13.55 -4.60 52.93
C GLU A 325 -13.75 -3.52 53.99
N ASN A 326 -14.67 -2.56 53.77
CA ASN A 326 -15.00 -1.52 54.76
C ASN A 326 -16.54 -1.39 54.97
N GLU A 327 -17.21 -2.51 55.25
CA GLU A 327 -18.50 -2.48 55.97
C GLU A 327 -18.50 -3.47 57.15
#